data_a33186ac91119406684b28a2878cbaec
#
_entry.id   a33186ac91119406684b28a2878cbaec
#
_cell.length_a   1.000
_cell.length_b   1.000
_cell.length_c   1.000
_cell.angle_alpha   90.00
_cell.angle_beta   90.00
_cell.angle_gamma   90.00
#
_symmetry.space_group_name_H-M   'P 1'
#
loop_
_entity.id
_entity.type
_entity.pdbx_description
1 polymer ?
#
loop_
_entity_poly.entity_id
_entity_poly.type
_entity_poly.pdbx_seq_one_letter_code
_entity_poly.pdbx_strand_id
1 'polypeptide(L)'
;MFHDKYLEDLKIGEIKPKGWLLKQLELQRTGLTGHLDEIWEDVSENSGWLGGTGENWERGPYYIDGLIPLSYLLSDEQLIRKSEFWIHKILMSQKENGFFGPSDNTDWWPRMIVLKAFKSYFEATNDKRIIDFMLSYLKYQKNNISHKPLKIWAHMRGADEVIILKWLYEITHEKFLYEL
;
A
#
# COMPACT_ATOMS: atom_id res chain seq x y z
N MET A 1 -3.12 -17.40 -19.08
CA MET A 1 -1.74 -17.82 -18.81
C MET A 1 -0.90 -16.56 -18.89
N PHE A 2 -0.25 -16.13 -17.79
CA PHE A 2 0.72 -15.03 -17.86
C PHE A 2 1.95 -15.56 -18.61
N HIS A 3 2.44 -14.79 -19.59
CA HIS A 3 3.67 -15.14 -20.29
C HIS A 3 4.87 -15.02 -19.33
N ASP A 4 5.89 -15.84 -19.52
CA ASP A 4 7.13 -15.73 -18.79
C ASP A 4 7.70 -14.32 -18.96
N LYS A 5 8.10 -13.71 -17.85
CA LYS A 5 8.75 -12.40 -17.90
C LYS A 5 10.18 -12.56 -18.42
N TYR A 6 10.51 -11.80 -19.46
CA TYR A 6 11.90 -11.67 -19.90
C TYR A 6 12.71 -10.72 -19.02
N LEU A 7 12.04 -9.87 -18.25
CA LEU A 7 12.63 -8.91 -17.33
C LEU A 7 11.92 -9.03 -15.99
N GLU A 8 12.67 -8.95 -14.92
CA GLU A 8 12.16 -8.89 -13.55
C GLU A 8 12.18 -7.45 -13.05
N ASP A 9 11.15 -7.07 -12.30
CA ASP A 9 11.12 -5.77 -11.63
C ASP A 9 12.17 -5.75 -10.51
N LEU A 10 12.96 -4.69 -10.46
CA LEU A 10 13.89 -4.48 -9.36
C LEU A 10 13.15 -4.13 -8.08
N LYS A 11 13.55 -4.74 -6.98
CA LYS A 11 12.98 -4.43 -5.66
C LYS A 11 13.44 -3.07 -5.15
N ILE A 12 12.64 -2.48 -4.30
CA ILE A 12 13.00 -1.21 -3.65
C ILE A 12 14.32 -1.38 -2.88
N GLY A 13 15.28 -0.52 -3.21
CA GLY A 13 16.60 -0.51 -2.57
C GLY A 13 17.68 -1.28 -3.32
N GLU A 14 17.36 -2.10 -4.31
CA GLU A 14 18.38 -2.80 -5.15
C GLU A 14 19.19 -1.80 -6.00
N ILE A 15 18.56 -0.72 -6.44
CA ILE A 15 19.26 0.41 -7.08
C ILE A 15 19.19 1.63 -6.18
N LYS A 16 20.34 2.27 -5.97
CA LYS A 16 20.43 3.52 -5.22
C LYS A 16 20.51 4.70 -6.19
N PRO A 17 19.62 5.70 -6.05
CA PRO A 17 19.65 6.90 -6.87
C PRO A 17 20.93 7.70 -6.62
N LYS A 18 21.43 8.39 -7.66
CA LYS A 18 22.58 9.28 -7.61
C LYS A 18 22.29 10.56 -8.37
N GLY A 19 23.15 11.57 -8.19
CA GLY A 19 23.08 12.85 -8.90
C GLY A 19 21.73 13.56 -8.69
N TRP A 20 21.10 14.00 -9.76
CA TRP A 20 19.87 14.77 -9.71
C TRP A 20 18.68 13.97 -9.17
N LEU A 21 18.61 12.65 -9.41
CA LEU A 21 17.56 11.78 -8.85
C LEU A 21 17.65 11.71 -7.33
N LEU A 22 18.86 11.53 -6.77
CA LEU A 22 19.07 11.59 -5.33
C LEU A 22 18.62 12.96 -4.78
N LYS A 23 18.99 14.04 -5.47
CA LYS A 23 18.57 15.39 -5.06
C LYS A 23 17.06 15.56 -5.00
N GLN A 24 16.32 14.99 -5.96
CA GLN A 24 14.85 15.00 -5.93
C GLN A 24 14.28 14.24 -4.72
N LEU A 25 14.83 13.07 -4.39
CA LEU A 25 14.40 12.34 -3.20
C LEU A 25 14.73 13.08 -1.90
N GLU A 26 15.89 13.72 -1.82
CA GLU A 26 16.27 14.56 -0.67
C GLU A 26 15.30 15.75 -0.50
N LEU A 27 14.87 16.38 -1.59
CA LEU A 27 13.86 17.44 -1.55
C LEU A 27 12.51 16.93 -1.06
N GLN A 28 12.10 15.73 -1.44
CA GLN A 28 10.88 15.12 -0.91
C GLN A 28 11.02 14.78 0.58
N ARG A 29 12.18 14.25 1.00
CA ARG A 29 12.49 13.93 2.40
C ARG A 29 12.39 15.16 3.30
N THR A 30 12.98 16.28 2.89
CA THR A 30 12.98 17.55 3.64
C THR A 30 11.75 18.41 3.38
N GLY A 31 10.93 18.03 2.41
CA GLY A 31 9.69 18.69 2.04
C GLY A 31 8.45 17.95 2.54
N LEU A 32 7.36 18.04 1.76
CA LEU A 32 6.04 17.56 2.20
C LEU A 32 6.01 16.05 2.47
N THR A 33 6.62 15.22 1.65
CA THR A 33 6.54 13.75 1.90
C THR A 33 7.13 13.37 3.25
N GLY A 34 8.23 14.01 3.66
CA GLY A 34 8.87 13.73 4.96
C GLY A 34 8.18 14.36 6.17
N HIS A 35 7.37 15.43 5.96
CA HIS A 35 6.86 16.29 7.04
C HIS A 35 5.35 16.58 6.92
N LEU A 36 4.63 15.94 6.01
CA LEU A 36 3.21 16.22 5.81
C LEU A 36 2.36 15.86 7.04
N ASP A 37 2.73 14.80 7.74
CA ASP A 37 2.12 14.35 8.98
C ASP A 37 2.23 15.38 10.15
N GLU A 38 3.17 16.32 10.05
CA GLU A 38 3.38 17.37 11.06
C GLU A 38 2.46 18.57 10.85
N ILE A 39 1.90 18.74 9.64
CA ILE A 39 1.14 19.94 9.25
C ILE A 39 -0.25 19.64 8.72
N TRP A 40 -0.58 18.38 8.43
CA TRP A 40 -1.87 17.98 7.89
C TRP A 40 -2.49 16.83 8.68
N GLU A 41 -3.58 17.16 9.36
CA GLU A 41 -4.28 16.27 10.29
C GLU A 41 -4.71 14.94 9.66
N ASP A 42 -5.11 14.94 8.40
CA ASP A 42 -5.61 13.75 7.70
C ASP A 42 -4.55 12.66 7.45
N VAL A 43 -3.29 13.03 7.54
CA VAL A 43 -2.16 12.09 7.41
C VAL A 43 -1.27 12.04 8.66
N SER A 44 -1.72 12.68 9.74
CA SER A 44 -1.13 12.61 11.08
C SER A 44 -1.69 11.43 11.87
N GLU A 45 -1.39 11.38 13.16
CA GLU A 45 -1.96 10.38 14.10
C GLU A 45 -3.48 10.39 14.16
N ASN A 46 -4.13 11.52 13.78
CA ASN A 46 -5.59 11.64 13.73
C ASN A 46 -6.22 11.08 12.44
N SER A 47 -5.44 10.58 11.49
CA SER A 47 -5.96 9.93 10.29
C SER A 47 -6.95 8.81 10.64
N GLY A 48 -8.07 8.73 9.92
CA GLY A 48 -9.02 7.63 10.06
C GLY A 48 -8.40 6.25 9.81
N TRP A 49 -7.33 6.17 9.02
CA TRP A 49 -6.57 4.94 8.78
C TRP A 49 -5.73 4.49 9.98
N LEU A 50 -5.43 5.40 10.90
CA LEU A 50 -4.71 5.15 12.15
C LEU A 50 -5.64 5.00 13.36
N GLY A 51 -6.96 5.06 13.13
CA GLY A 51 -8.00 4.99 14.17
C GLY A 51 -8.41 6.34 14.73
N GLY A 52 -7.98 7.44 14.13
CA GLY A 52 -8.41 8.80 14.45
C GLY A 52 -9.75 9.17 13.82
N THR A 53 -10.11 10.44 13.90
CA THR A 53 -11.36 11.02 13.40
C THR A 53 -11.19 11.84 12.12
N GLY A 54 -9.97 11.92 11.60
CA GLY A 54 -9.64 12.59 10.34
C GLY A 54 -10.12 11.82 9.12
N GLU A 55 -9.64 12.24 7.96
CA GLU A 55 -10.07 11.64 6.70
C GLU A 55 -9.78 10.13 6.66
N ASN A 56 -10.77 9.37 6.19
CA ASN A 56 -10.75 7.91 6.18
C ASN A 56 -10.81 7.30 4.76
N TRP A 57 -10.59 8.10 3.72
CA TRP A 57 -10.69 7.65 2.33
C TRP A 57 -9.31 7.49 1.69
N GLU A 58 -8.82 8.47 0.91
CA GLU A 58 -7.64 8.24 0.06
C GLU A 58 -6.34 8.93 0.54
N ARG A 59 -6.41 9.92 1.42
CA ARG A 59 -5.25 10.76 1.77
C ARG A 59 -4.16 9.98 2.49
N GLY A 60 -4.53 9.23 3.52
CA GLY A 60 -3.60 8.33 4.21
C GLY A 60 -2.96 7.30 3.27
N PRO A 61 -3.75 6.53 2.49
CA PRO A 61 -3.23 5.60 1.49
C PRO A 61 -2.23 6.21 0.51
N TYR A 62 -2.52 7.37 -0.08
CA TYR A 62 -1.59 8.05 -0.98
C TYR A 62 -0.34 8.56 -0.27
N TYR A 63 -0.47 9.03 0.96
CA TYR A 63 0.68 9.44 1.75
C TYR A 63 1.67 8.30 1.94
N ILE A 64 1.20 7.12 2.36
CA ILE A 64 2.08 5.96 2.57
C ILE A 64 2.60 5.36 1.26
N ASP A 65 1.87 5.45 0.15
CA ASP A 65 2.32 5.01 -1.17
C ASP A 65 3.55 5.80 -1.64
N GLY A 66 3.67 7.07 -1.22
CA GLY A 66 4.86 7.90 -1.43
C GLY A 66 5.93 7.75 -0.36
N LEU A 67 5.54 7.71 0.92
CA LEU A 67 6.46 7.69 2.06
C LEU A 67 7.30 6.40 2.11
N ILE A 68 6.67 5.24 1.93
CA ILE A 68 7.34 3.95 2.07
C ILE A 68 8.50 3.79 1.08
N PRO A 69 8.31 3.93 -0.25
CA PRO A 69 9.43 3.81 -1.17
C PRO A 69 10.51 4.88 -0.93
N LEU A 70 10.13 6.11 -0.60
CA LEU A 70 11.09 7.17 -0.28
C LEU A 70 11.99 6.78 0.90
N SER A 71 11.40 6.28 1.97
CA SER A 71 12.12 5.92 3.20
C SER A 71 13.19 4.86 2.97
N TYR A 72 12.86 3.82 2.22
CA TYR A 72 13.78 2.70 1.95
C TYR A 72 14.79 3.00 0.84
N LEU A 73 14.43 3.78 -0.18
CA LEU A 73 15.38 4.23 -1.21
C LEU A 73 16.50 5.10 -0.61
N LEU A 74 16.15 5.99 0.33
CA LEU A 74 17.11 6.82 1.04
C LEU A 74 17.78 6.12 2.23
N SER A 75 17.21 4.99 2.68
CA SER A 75 17.61 4.34 3.94
C SER A 75 17.54 5.33 5.14
N ASP A 76 16.52 6.18 5.15
CA ASP A 76 16.31 7.20 6.19
C ASP A 76 15.56 6.58 7.37
N GLU A 77 16.24 6.43 8.50
CA GLU A 77 15.69 5.79 9.70
C GLU A 77 14.45 6.49 10.27
N GLN A 78 14.36 7.82 10.14
CA GLN A 78 13.20 8.56 10.65
C GLN A 78 11.96 8.27 9.79
N LEU A 79 12.11 8.31 8.47
CA LEU A 79 11.02 7.99 7.55
C LEU A 79 10.65 6.50 7.61
N ILE A 80 11.63 5.61 7.82
CA ILE A 80 11.37 4.17 8.02
C ILE A 80 10.48 3.97 9.26
N ARG A 81 10.80 4.61 10.40
CA ARG A 81 9.94 4.53 11.60
C ARG A 81 8.53 5.05 11.35
N LYS A 82 8.37 6.17 10.62
CA LYS A 82 7.04 6.67 10.20
C LYS A 82 6.30 5.64 9.35
N SER A 83 6.97 5.04 8.36
CA SER A 83 6.42 4.00 7.50
C SER A 83 5.98 2.77 8.29
N GLU A 84 6.84 2.26 9.18
CA GLU A 84 6.56 1.09 10.02
C GLU A 84 5.38 1.33 10.98
N PHE A 85 5.25 2.54 11.51
CA PHE A 85 4.11 2.93 12.34
C PHE A 85 2.78 2.79 11.56
N TRP A 86 2.72 3.33 10.35
CA TRP A 86 1.55 3.20 9.48
C TRP A 86 1.24 1.74 9.12
N ILE A 87 2.26 0.99 8.69
CA ILE A 87 2.11 -0.43 8.35
C ILE A 87 1.57 -1.21 9.53
N HIS A 88 2.15 -1.04 10.73
CA HIS A 88 1.72 -1.73 11.93
C HIS A 88 0.25 -1.42 12.28
N LYS A 89 -0.15 -0.14 12.25
CA LYS A 89 -1.53 0.27 12.53
C LYS A 89 -2.52 -0.33 11.54
N ILE A 90 -2.20 -0.34 10.26
CA ILE A 90 -3.08 -0.91 9.23
C ILE A 90 -3.15 -2.44 9.37
N LEU A 91 -2.04 -3.13 9.62
CA LEU A 91 -2.03 -4.58 9.89
C LEU A 91 -2.95 -4.92 11.07
N MET A 92 -2.87 -4.16 12.17
CA MET A 92 -3.70 -4.38 13.37
C MET A 92 -5.19 -4.08 13.14
N SER A 93 -5.55 -3.35 12.09
CA SER A 93 -6.95 -3.05 11.76
C SER A 93 -7.68 -4.20 11.06
N GLN A 94 -6.96 -5.26 10.65
CA GLN A 94 -7.57 -6.35 9.91
C GLN A 94 -8.50 -7.17 10.81
N LYS A 95 -9.71 -7.37 10.33
CA LYS A 95 -10.76 -8.18 10.99
C LYS A 95 -10.61 -9.66 10.62
N GLU A 96 -11.22 -10.52 11.39
CA GLU A 96 -11.23 -11.98 11.14
C GLU A 96 -11.70 -12.37 9.73
N ASN A 97 -12.62 -11.59 9.15
CA ASN A 97 -13.10 -11.82 7.77
C ASN A 97 -12.16 -11.30 6.67
N GLY A 98 -11.02 -10.71 7.03
CA GLY A 98 -10.04 -10.16 6.12
C GLY A 98 -10.21 -8.67 5.76
N PHE A 99 -11.36 -8.05 6.08
CA PHE A 99 -11.54 -6.60 5.87
C PHE A 99 -10.60 -5.79 6.74
N PHE A 100 -10.07 -4.67 6.26
CA PHE A 100 -9.15 -3.82 7.01
C PHE A 100 -9.39 -2.32 6.82
N GLY A 101 -8.77 -1.53 7.67
CA GLY A 101 -8.85 -0.07 7.66
C GLY A 101 -10.18 0.47 8.25
N PRO A 102 -10.55 1.72 7.98
CA PRO A 102 -11.72 2.37 8.54
C PRO A 102 -13.00 1.58 8.28
N SER A 103 -13.78 1.33 9.34
CA SER A 103 -14.97 0.45 9.27
C SER A 103 -16.18 1.15 8.63
N ASP A 104 -16.24 2.46 8.68
CA ASP A 104 -17.24 3.33 8.11
C ASP A 104 -16.98 3.66 6.63
N ASN A 105 -15.76 3.42 6.15
CA ASN A 105 -15.42 3.49 4.74
C ASN A 105 -15.31 2.09 4.14
N THR A 106 -16.24 1.74 3.26
CA THR A 106 -16.26 0.44 2.59
C THR A 106 -15.90 0.51 1.11
N ASP A 107 -15.39 1.63 0.60
CA ASP A 107 -14.92 1.78 -0.78
C ASP A 107 -13.70 0.86 -1.03
N TRP A 108 -13.67 0.24 -2.20
CA TRP A 108 -12.53 -0.60 -2.61
C TRP A 108 -11.29 0.23 -2.95
N TRP A 109 -11.50 1.43 -3.51
CA TRP A 109 -10.44 2.26 -4.08
C TRP A 109 -9.28 2.56 -3.12
N PRO A 110 -9.50 3.07 -1.90
CA PRO A 110 -8.40 3.39 -0.98
C PRO A 110 -7.56 2.16 -0.62
N ARG A 111 -8.21 1.00 -0.56
CA ARG A 111 -7.54 -0.26 -0.23
C ARG A 111 -6.62 -0.74 -1.34
N MET A 112 -6.95 -0.49 -2.61
CA MET A 112 -6.07 -0.76 -3.75
C MET A 112 -4.74 -0.01 -3.61
N ILE A 113 -4.79 1.26 -3.13
CA ILE A 113 -3.59 2.06 -2.89
C ILE A 113 -2.77 1.51 -1.72
N VAL A 114 -3.44 1.12 -0.63
CA VAL A 114 -2.74 0.48 0.51
C VAL A 114 -2.04 -0.81 0.07
N LEU A 115 -2.66 -1.62 -0.76
CA LEU A 115 -2.03 -2.84 -1.28
C LEU A 115 -0.76 -2.53 -2.10
N LYS A 116 -0.73 -1.44 -2.88
CA LYS A 116 0.48 -0.97 -3.57
C LYS A 116 1.58 -0.59 -2.59
N ALA A 117 1.22 0.20 -1.58
CA ALA A 117 2.15 0.60 -0.52
C ALA A 117 2.71 -0.63 0.23
N PHE A 118 1.87 -1.62 0.51
CA PHE A 118 2.26 -2.87 1.15
C PHE A 118 3.18 -3.73 0.28
N LYS A 119 2.94 -3.78 -1.04
CA LYS A 119 3.88 -4.40 -1.99
C LYS A 119 5.26 -3.74 -1.86
N SER A 120 5.32 -2.42 -1.89
CA SER A 120 6.56 -1.65 -1.74
C SER A 120 7.27 -1.95 -0.41
N TYR A 121 6.52 -2.03 0.69
CA TYR A 121 7.07 -2.40 1.99
C TYR A 121 7.62 -3.83 2.02
N PHE A 122 6.87 -4.79 1.46
CA PHE A 122 7.32 -6.17 1.37
C PHE A 122 8.62 -6.30 0.54
N GLU A 123 8.71 -5.62 -0.59
CA GLU A 123 9.92 -5.63 -1.43
C GLU A 123 11.15 -5.09 -0.70
N ALA A 124 10.97 -4.08 0.16
CA ALA A 124 12.04 -3.50 0.94
C ALA A 124 12.46 -4.35 2.16
N THR A 125 11.51 -5.06 2.80
CA THR A 125 11.72 -5.69 4.11
C THR A 125 11.61 -7.20 4.11
N ASN A 126 10.95 -7.79 3.10
CA ASN A 126 10.57 -9.20 3.04
C ASN A 126 9.69 -9.67 4.23
N ASP A 127 8.91 -8.78 4.83
CA ASP A 127 7.98 -9.08 5.93
C ASP A 127 6.82 -9.97 5.45
N LYS A 128 6.85 -11.23 5.80
CA LYS A 128 5.86 -12.24 5.34
C LYS A 128 4.44 -11.96 5.82
N ARG A 129 4.26 -11.23 6.91
CA ARG A 129 2.92 -10.85 7.41
C ARG A 129 2.12 -10.08 6.36
N ILE A 130 2.79 -9.35 5.48
CA ILE A 130 2.17 -8.60 4.39
C ILE A 130 1.45 -9.53 3.42
N ILE A 131 2.07 -10.65 3.04
CA ILE A 131 1.47 -11.61 2.10
C ILE A 131 0.17 -12.19 2.69
N ASP A 132 0.23 -12.67 3.93
CA ASP A 132 -0.94 -13.27 4.61
C ASP A 132 -2.08 -12.26 4.76
N PHE A 133 -1.74 -11.02 5.14
CA PHE A 133 -2.69 -9.91 5.24
C PHE A 133 -3.38 -9.62 3.91
N MET A 134 -2.60 -9.48 2.82
CA MET A 134 -3.13 -9.18 1.49
C MET A 134 -4.00 -10.32 0.96
N LEU A 135 -3.58 -11.57 1.13
CA LEU A 135 -4.37 -12.74 0.72
C LEU A 135 -5.71 -12.81 1.48
N SER A 136 -5.70 -12.54 2.78
CA SER A 136 -6.91 -12.50 3.61
C SER A 136 -7.90 -11.45 3.10
N TYR A 137 -7.42 -10.23 2.82
CA TYR A 137 -8.26 -9.18 2.27
C TYR A 137 -8.81 -9.51 0.88
N LEU A 138 -7.98 -10.01 -0.02
CA LEU A 138 -8.42 -10.32 -1.40
C LEU A 138 -9.42 -11.50 -1.43
N LYS A 139 -9.33 -12.44 -0.48
CA LYS A 139 -10.39 -13.46 -0.27
C LYS A 139 -11.70 -12.81 0.17
N TYR A 140 -11.63 -11.83 1.10
CA TYR A 140 -12.80 -11.04 1.48
C TYR A 140 -13.40 -10.30 0.27
N GLN A 141 -12.57 -9.64 -0.52
CA GLN A 141 -13.02 -8.93 -1.72
C GLN A 141 -13.70 -9.87 -2.73
N LYS A 142 -13.08 -11.00 -3.04
CA LYS A 142 -13.66 -12.01 -3.94
C LYS A 142 -15.05 -12.45 -3.50
N ASN A 143 -15.23 -12.69 -2.21
CA ASN A 143 -16.51 -13.12 -1.65
C ASN A 143 -17.61 -12.04 -1.65
N ASN A 144 -17.22 -10.78 -1.77
CA ASN A 144 -18.15 -9.65 -1.65
C ASN A 144 -18.33 -8.84 -2.95
N ILE A 145 -17.42 -8.95 -3.93
CA ILE A 145 -17.42 -8.09 -5.11
C ILE A 145 -18.66 -8.25 -5.99
N SER A 146 -19.29 -9.43 -6.03
CA SER A 146 -20.52 -9.67 -6.75
C SER A 146 -21.72 -8.89 -6.18
N HIS A 147 -21.75 -8.69 -4.87
CA HIS A 147 -22.80 -7.95 -4.17
C HIS A 147 -22.46 -6.46 -4.03
N LYS A 148 -21.17 -6.14 -4.06
CA LYS A 148 -20.62 -4.80 -3.98
C LYS A 148 -19.62 -4.57 -5.11
N PRO A 149 -20.10 -4.37 -6.35
CA PRO A 149 -19.21 -4.19 -7.50
C PRO A 149 -18.40 -2.90 -7.39
N LEU A 150 -17.31 -2.85 -8.14
CA LEU A 150 -16.50 -1.63 -8.28
C LEU A 150 -17.35 -0.47 -8.79
N LYS A 151 -17.26 0.68 -8.15
CA LYS A 151 -18.00 1.89 -8.51
C LYS A 151 -17.07 3.09 -8.54
N ILE A 152 -17.46 4.12 -9.31
CA ILE A 152 -16.77 5.41 -9.38
C ILE A 152 -15.26 5.20 -9.57
N TRP A 153 -14.44 5.64 -8.60
CA TRP A 153 -12.97 5.57 -8.68
C TRP A 153 -12.45 4.12 -8.68
N ALA A 154 -13.01 3.25 -7.87
CA ALA A 154 -12.64 1.84 -7.87
C ALA A 154 -12.84 1.20 -9.26
N HIS A 155 -13.91 1.54 -9.98
CA HIS A 155 -14.13 1.06 -11.34
C HIS A 155 -13.12 1.64 -12.33
N MET A 156 -12.83 2.95 -12.23
CA MET A 156 -11.89 3.62 -13.14
C MET A 156 -10.44 3.22 -12.92
N ARG A 157 -10.11 2.77 -11.72
CA ARG A 157 -8.75 2.46 -11.26
C ARG A 157 -8.51 0.97 -10.98
N GLY A 158 -9.42 0.10 -11.36
CA GLY A 158 -9.27 -1.35 -11.12
C GLY A 158 -7.98 -1.95 -11.67
N ALA A 159 -7.37 -1.34 -12.69
CA ALA A 159 -6.08 -1.76 -13.22
C ALA A 159 -4.94 -1.67 -12.17
N ASP A 160 -5.00 -0.75 -11.20
CA ASP A 160 -4.02 -0.66 -10.13
C ASP A 160 -4.04 -1.94 -9.26
N GLU A 161 -5.21 -2.52 -9.05
CA GLU A 161 -5.35 -3.77 -8.30
C GLU A 161 -4.87 -4.99 -9.10
N VAL A 162 -5.07 -5.01 -10.43
CA VAL A 162 -4.60 -6.10 -11.29
C VAL A 162 -3.08 -6.28 -11.19
N ILE A 163 -2.31 -5.21 -11.05
CA ILE A 163 -0.87 -5.28 -10.84
C ILE A 163 -0.55 -6.06 -9.55
N ILE A 164 -1.30 -5.80 -8.49
CA ILE A 164 -1.12 -6.45 -7.18
C ILE A 164 -1.54 -7.92 -7.23
N LEU A 165 -2.68 -8.21 -7.85
CA LEU A 165 -3.19 -9.58 -8.02
C LEU A 165 -2.17 -10.44 -8.78
N LYS A 166 -1.64 -9.90 -9.89
CA LYS A 166 -0.60 -10.59 -10.68
C LYS A 166 0.66 -10.83 -9.85
N TRP A 167 1.18 -9.81 -9.17
CA TRP A 167 2.36 -9.92 -8.33
C TRP A 167 2.20 -10.95 -7.21
N LEU A 168 1.07 -10.94 -6.48
CA LEU A 168 0.78 -11.94 -5.45
C LEU A 168 0.64 -13.35 -6.03
N TYR A 169 0.01 -13.50 -7.20
CA TYR A 169 -0.11 -14.78 -7.86
C TYR A 169 1.27 -15.35 -8.23
N GLU A 170 2.18 -14.53 -8.73
CA GLU A 170 3.55 -14.95 -9.07
C GLU A 170 4.32 -15.49 -7.84
N ILE A 171 4.03 -14.96 -6.65
CA ILE A 171 4.68 -15.38 -5.39
C ILE A 171 4.00 -16.60 -4.77
N THR A 172 2.65 -16.63 -4.78
CA THR A 172 1.87 -17.56 -3.94
C THR A 172 1.21 -18.69 -4.72
N HIS A 173 1.01 -18.52 -6.03
CA HIS A 173 0.27 -19.41 -6.93
C HIS A 173 -1.19 -19.68 -6.49
N GLU A 174 -1.77 -18.78 -5.67
CA GLU A 174 -3.15 -18.87 -5.20
C GLU A 174 -4.14 -18.60 -6.36
N LYS A 175 -4.84 -19.65 -6.80
CA LYS A 175 -5.70 -19.61 -8.01
C LYS A 175 -6.80 -18.57 -7.94
N PHE A 176 -7.33 -18.28 -6.75
CA PHE A 176 -8.41 -17.31 -6.59
C PHE A 176 -8.01 -15.88 -7.01
N LEU A 177 -6.72 -15.54 -6.98
CA LEU A 177 -6.20 -14.25 -7.44
C LEU A 177 -6.38 -14.05 -8.94
N TYR A 178 -6.23 -15.14 -9.69
CA TYR A 178 -6.46 -15.14 -11.15
C TYR A 178 -7.94 -15.03 -11.49
N GLU A 179 -8.81 -15.59 -10.64
CA GLU A 179 -10.26 -15.54 -10.86
C GLU A 179 -10.85 -14.17 -10.47
N LEU A 180 -10.22 -13.46 -9.52
CA LEU A 180 -10.62 -12.13 -9.10
C LEU A 180 -10.23 -11.08 -10.14
#